data_0e2d1deeca736d871aa65c77a383ce1b
#
_entry.id   0e2d1deeca736d871aa65c77a383ce1b
#
_cell.length_a   1.000
_cell.length_b   1.000
_cell.length_c   1.000
_cell.angle_alpha   90.00
_cell.angle_beta   90.00
_cell.angle_gamma   90.00
#
_symmetry.space_group_name_H-M   'P 1'
#
loop_
_entity.id
_entity.type
_entity.pdbx_description
1 polymer ?
#
loop_
_entity_poly.entity_id
_entity_poly.type
_entity_poly.pdbx_seq_one_letter_code
_entity_poly.pdbx_strand_id
1 'polypeptide(L)'
;KNAWTKSSKLPTIEATIEAPEFVKAKAAAMVHRHVEQGISLRPGSVHSNESDMIFHLASNLKNHGKPLLVISRKTREELLVNYNIPADNSLWLSQREGEVIQFVNIDAIKGTVYGFLEGNLRAVLLLDGLEYLANICGVKPVIEMVRELGDRMRFEDDCLLISCDKSAWSKSESAQLMRAAPHLESSVISAWNTDP
;
A
#
# COMPACT_ATOMS: atom_id res chain seq x y z
N LYS A 1 29.93 -0.96 -44.53
CA LYS A 1 30.83 -0.51 -43.45
C LYS A 1 29.95 -0.04 -42.31
N ASN A 2 30.06 -0.74 -41.24
CA ASN A 2 29.10 -0.81 -40.15
C ASN A 2 28.93 0.50 -39.38
N ALA A 3 27.76 1.13 -39.51
CA ALA A 3 27.34 2.27 -38.69
C ALA A 3 27.00 1.88 -37.22
N TRP A 4 27.11 0.59 -36.89
CA TRP A 4 26.72 0.04 -35.60
C TRP A 4 27.80 0.06 -34.51
N THR A 5 29.05 0.40 -34.87
CA THR A 5 30.16 0.39 -33.90
C THR A 5 30.43 1.71 -33.21
N LYS A 6 29.57 2.75 -33.38
CA LYS A 6 29.77 4.06 -32.77
C LYS A 6 28.73 4.45 -31.71
N SER A 7 27.74 3.62 -31.41
CA SER A 7 26.68 4.00 -30.43
C SER A 7 26.64 3.13 -29.18
N SER A 8 27.66 2.38 -28.86
CA SER A 8 27.69 1.54 -27.66
C SER A 8 28.42 2.17 -26.48
N LYS A 9 28.39 3.48 -26.35
CA LYS A 9 28.63 4.06 -25.03
C LYS A 9 27.30 4.08 -24.32
N LEU A 10 27.07 3.02 -23.53
CA LEU A 10 26.09 3.07 -22.47
C LEU A 10 26.29 4.40 -21.71
N PRO A 11 25.22 5.13 -21.40
CA PRO A 11 25.35 6.33 -20.58
C PRO A 11 26.08 5.94 -19.29
N THR A 12 27.18 6.63 -19.02
CA THR A 12 27.98 6.39 -17.84
C THR A 12 27.13 6.52 -16.62
N ILE A 13 27.34 5.65 -15.64
CA ILE A 13 26.66 5.60 -14.33
C ILE A 13 26.62 6.97 -13.62
N GLU A 14 27.48 7.90 -13.97
CA GLU A 14 27.52 9.27 -13.48
C GLU A 14 26.24 10.08 -13.75
N ALA A 15 25.49 9.77 -14.82
CA ALA A 15 24.19 10.42 -15.08
C ALA A 15 23.09 10.01 -14.08
N THR A 16 23.31 8.97 -13.30
CA THR A 16 22.35 8.46 -12.29
C THR A 16 22.61 9.02 -10.89
N ILE A 17 23.74 9.70 -10.67
CA ILE A 17 24.13 10.22 -9.34
C ILE A 17 23.28 11.43 -8.95
N GLU A 18 22.73 12.14 -9.90
CA GLU A 18 21.82 13.29 -9.67
C GLU A 18 20.33 12.91 -9.62
N ALA A 19 20.03 11.64 -9.54
CA ALA A 19 18.63 11.21 -9.43
C ALA A 19 18.01 11.78 -8.14
N PRO A 20 16.79 12.30 -8.21
CA PRO A 20 16.05 12.78 -7.04
C PRO A 20 16.04 11.75 -5.91
N GLU A 21 15.98 12.20 -4.66
CA GLU A 21 16.03 11.32 -3.47
C GLU A 21 14.99 10.20 -3.51
N PHE A 22 13.82 10.47 -4.08
CA PHE A 22 12.80 9.44 -4.24
C PHE A 22 13.23 8.31 -5.21
N VAL A 23 14.03 8.59 -6.22
CA VAL A 23 14.57 7.58 -7.15
C VAL A 23 15.66 6.76 -6.46
N LYS A 24 16.47 7.39 -5.61
CA LYS A 24 17.47 6.70 -4.78
C LYS A 24 16.83 5.79 -3.75
N ALA A 25 15.82 6.29 -3.03
CA ALA A 25 15.06 5.50 -2.08
C ALA A 25 14.40 4.29 -2.76
N LYS A 26 13.93 4.47 -3.98
CA LYS A 26 13.37 3.44 -4.82
C LYS A 26 14.37 2.39 -5.28
N ALA A 27 15.53 2.84 -5.75
CA ALA A 27 16.61 1.94 -6.12
C ALA A 27 17.07 1.12 -4.91
N ALA A 28 17.19 1.76 -3.73
CA ALA A 28 17.48 1.09 -2.48
C ALA A 28 16.43 0.04 -2.10
N ALA A 29 15.14 0.37 -2.20
CA ALA A 29 14.05 -0.56 -1.97
C ALA A 29 14.03 -1.74 -2.97
N MET A 30 14.47 -1.52 -4.20
CA MET A 30 14.63 -2.58 -5.20
C MET A 30 15.81 -3.50 -4.88
N VAL A 31 16.94 -2.95 -4.46
CA VAL A 31 18.13 -3.72 -4.08
C VAL A 31 17.83 -4.56 -2.85
N HIS A 32 17.21 -3.96 -1.82
CA HIS A 32 16.83 -4.66 -0.59
C HIS A 32 15.93 -5.87 -0.90
N ARG A 33 15.00 -5.72 -1.82
CA ARG A 33 14.12 -6.78 -2.29
C ARG A 33 14.84 -7.96 -2.95
N HIS A 34 15.98 -7.74 -3.60
CA HIS A 34 16.77 -8.79 -4.24
C HIS A 34 17.65 -9.54 -3.23
N VAL A 35 17.96 -8.93 -2.11
CA VAL A 35 18.80 -9.50 -1.04
C VAL A 35 17.97 -10.33 -0.06
N GLU A 36 16.68 -10.01 0.13
CA GLU A 36 15.78 -10.77 1.00
C GLU A 36 15.38 -12.09 0.34
N GLN A 37 16.02 -13.14 0.74
CA GLN A 37 15.70 -14.50 0.33
C GLN A 37 14.32 -14.91 0.88
N GLY A 38 13.36 -15.08 -0.01
CA GLY A 38 12.26 -16.01 0.17
C GLY A 38 10.88 -15.44 0.46
N ILE A 39 10.70 -14.25 1.02
CA ILE A 39 9.37 -13.71 1.33
C ILE A 39 9.29 -12.26 0.85
N SER A 40 9.31 -12.05 -0.44
CA SER A 40 9.06 -10.73 -0.99
C SER A 40 7.57 -10.56 -1.27
N LEU A 41 6.96 -9.51 -0.72
CA LEU A 41 5.76 -8.96 -1.33
C LEU A 41 6.13 -8.59 -2.77
N ARG A 42 5.63 -9.39 -3.70
CA ARG A 42 5.86 -9.12 -5.12
C ARG A 42 5.31 -7.75 -5.49
N PRO A 43 5.93 -7.02 -6.42
CA PRO A 43 5.28 -5.84 -7.01
C PRO A 43 3.88 -6.21 -7.49
N GLY A 44 2.96 -5.29 -7.37
CA GLY A 44 1.59 -5.55 -7.74
C GLY A 44 0.85 -6.52 -6.81
N SER A 45 1.27 -6.64 -5.54
CA SER A 45 0.58 -7.50 -4.58
C SER A 45 -0.61 -6.82 -3.94
N VAL A 46 -1.67 -7.60 -3.76
CA VAL A 46 -2.87 -7.19 -3.04
C VAL A 46 -3.17 -8.26 -2.01
N HIS A 47 -3.17 -7.89 -0.73
CA HIS A 47 -3.35 -8.82 0.38
C HIS A 47 -4.25 -8.26 1.48
N SER A 48 -4.94 -9.14 2.18
CA SER A 48 -5.69 -8.82 3.39
C SER A 48 -5.19 -9.62 4.58
N ASN A 49 -5.33 -9.06 5.78
CA ASN A 49 -5.14 -9.77 7.04
C ASN A 49 -6.07 -9.17 8.10
N GLU A 50 -6.50 -9.97 9.05
CA GLU A 50 -7.41 -9.57 10.13
C GLU A 50 -6.71 -9.09 11.40
N SER A 51 -5.38 -9.22 11.46
CA SER A 51 -4.60 -8.81 12.63
C SER A 51 -3.94 -7.46 12.43
N ASP A 52 -3.62 -6.81 13.54
CA ASP A 52 -2.85 -5.55 13.54
C ASP A 52 -1.42 -5.69 12.98
N MET A 53 -0.96 -6.92 12.76
CA MET A 53 0.34 -7.20 12.14
C MET A 53 0.48 -6.56 10.76
N ILE A 54 -0.63 -6.34 10.04
CA ILE A 54 -0.60 -5.69 8.73
C ILE A 54 -0.17 -4.22 8.81
N PHE A 55 -0.45 -3.54 9.93
CA PHE A 55 0.05 -2.19 10.19
C PHE A 55 1.57 -2.18 10.43
N HIS A 56 2.08 -3.17 11.17
CA HIS A 56 3.52 -3.34 11.35
C HIS A 56 4.21 -3.63 10.03
N LEU A 57 3.61 -4.47 9.19
CA LEU A 57 4.13 -4.72 7.84
C LEU A 57 4.19 -3.43 7.01
N ALA A 58 3.13 -2.62 7.00
CA ALA A 58 3.11 -1.34 6.29
C ALA A 58 4.19 -0.38 6.82
N SER A 59 4.36 -0.31 8.14
CA SER A 59 5.42 0.49 8.77
C SER A 59 6.82 0.01 8.35
N ASN A 60 7.06 -1.29 8.36
CA ASN A 60 8.33 -1.87 7.92
C ASN A 60 8.63 -1.55 6.45
N LEU A 61 7.64 -1.71 5.57
CA LEU A 61 7.78 -1.35 4.16
C LEU A 61 8.14 0.13 3.97
N LYS A 62 7.52 1.02 4.77
CA LYS A 62 7.88 2.45 4.81
C LYS A 62 9.32 2.66 5.27
N ASN A 63 9.75 1.99 6.33
CA ASN A 63 11.10 2.10 6.86
C ASN A 63 12.17 1.63 5.85
N HIS A 64 11.78 0.74 4.94
CA HIS A 64 12.61 0.31 3.79
C HIS A 64 12.46 1.23 2.55
N GLY A 65 11.98 2.45 2.75
CA GLY A 65 11.93 3.49 1.71
C GLY A 65 10.75 3.42 0.75
N LYS A 66 9.72 2.61 1.06
CA LYS A 66 8.50 2.60 0.23
C LYS A 66 7.59 3.77 0.60
N PRO A 67 7.08 4.53 -0.37
CA PRO A 67 6.02 5.49 -0.12
C PRO A 67 4.81 4.79 0.50
N LEU A 68 4.26 5.32 1.59
CA LEU A 68 3.14 4.73 2.31
C LEU A 68 2.01 5.73 2.45
N LEU A 69 0.80 5.29 2.16
CA LEU A 69 -0.44 5.94 2.53
C LEU A 69 -1.29 4.98 3.35
N VAL A 70 -1.73 5.41 4.52
CA VAL A 70 -2.66 4.67 5.38
C VAL A 70 -3.99 5.41 5.44
N ILE A 71 -5.08 4.73 5.15
CA ILE A 71 -6.45 5.22 5.33
C ILE A 71 -7.09 4.32 6.37
N SER A 72 -7.43 4.86 7.55
CA SER A 72 -7.81 4.04 8.71
C SER A 72 -8.84 4.71 9.60
N ARG A 73 -9.57 3.88 10.35
CA ARG A 73 -10.40 4.29 11.50
C ARG A 73 -9.56 4.59 12.74
N LYS A 74 -8.33 4.09 12.81
CA LYS A 74 -7.39 4.44 13.88
C LYS A 74 -6.98 5.92 13.74
N THR A 75 -6.87 6.62 14.85
CA THR A 75 -6.41 8.00 14.84
C THR A 75 -4.96 8.11 14.43
N ARG A 76 -4.52 9.29 13.99
CA ARG A 76 -3.12 9.55 13.67
C ARG A 76 -2.17 9.30 14.84
N GLU A 77 -2.64 9.61 16.05
CA GLU A 77 -1.89 9.37 17.28
C GLU A 77 -1.73 7.86 17.56
N GLU A 78 -2.81 7.08 17.43
CA GLU A 78 -2.76 5.62 17.54
C GLU A 78 -1.82 4.99 16.50
N LEU A 79 -1.86 5.45 15.25
CA LEU A 79 -0.99 4.96 14.20
C LEU A 79 0.48 5.27 14.49
N LEU A 80 0.77 6.47 15.01
CA LEU A 80 2.13 6.86 15.38
C LEU A 80 2.65 6.05 16.58
N VAL A 81 1.86 5.99 17.66
CA VAL A 81 2.31 5.38 18.93
C VAL A 81 2.43 3.86 18.80
N ASN A 82 1.46 3.19 18.17
CA ASN A 82 1.41 1.74 18.14
C ASN A 82 2.18 1.12 16.96
N TYR A 83 2.31 1.84 15.85
CA TYR A 83 2.85 1.27 14.60
C TYR A 83 3.97 2.11 13.97
N ASN A 84 4.37 3.22 14.60
CA ASN A 84 5.37 4.14 14.05
C ASN A 84 5.03 4.66 12.64
N ILE A 85 3.75 4.91 12.39
CA ILE A 85 3.25 5.50 11.14
C ILE A 85 2.98 6.99 11.37
N PRO A 86 3.76 7.90 10.76
CA PRO A 86 3.61 9.33 10.95
C PRO A 86 2.29 9.89 10.40
N ALA A 87 1.88 11.03 10.92
CA ALA A 87 0.65 11.73 10.52
C ALA A 87 0.61 12.04 9.01
N ASP A 88 1.74 12.39 8.41
CA ASP A 88 1.84 12.72 6.99
C ASP A 88 1.57 11.52 6.06
N ASN A 89 1.67 10.30 6.61
CA ASN A 89 1.40 9.06 5.90
C ASN A 89 0.00 8.50 6.19
N SER A 90 -0.84 9.23 6.94
CA SER A 90 -2.11 8.71 7.43
C SER A 90 -3.27 9.65 7.21
N LEU A 91 -4.41 9.08 6.80
CA LEU A 91 -5.70 9.73 6.67
C LEU A 91 -6.70 9.05 7.60
N TRP A 92 -7.34 9.85 8.44
CA TRP A 92 -8.35 9.34 9.38
C TRP A 92 -9.74 9.30 8.75
N LEU A 93 -10.34 8.12 8.71
CA LEU A 93 -11.73 7.95 8.31
C LEU A 93 -12.68 8.40 9.44
N SER A 94 -13.23 9.61 9.35
CA SER A 94 -14.15 10.18 10.32
C SER A 94 -15.25 10.98 9.66
N GLN A 95 -16.41 11.00 10.27
CA GLN A 95 -17.54 11.89 9.91
C GLN A 95 -17.54 13.21 10.71
N ARG A 96 -16.53 13.46 11.53
CA ARG A 96 -16.46 14.69 12.34
C ARG A 96 -16.26 15.91 11.45
N GLU A 97 -17.13 16.90 11.61
CA GLU A 97 -16.94 18.21 10.99
C GLU A 97 -15.65 18.87 11.51
N GLY A 98 -14.90 19.49 10.61
CA GLY A 98 -13.67 20.25 10.94
C GLY A 98 -12.36 19.44 10.92
N GLU A 99 -12.40 18.13 10.75
CA GLU A 99 -11.20 17.32 10.54
C GLU A 99 -10.89 17.19 9.03
N VAL A 100 -9.61 17.12 8.69
CA VAL A 100 -9.06 17.37 7.34
C VAL A 100 -9.63 16.45 6.26
N ILE A 101 -10.39 15.40 6.64
CA ILE A 101 -10.93 14.47 5.66
C ILE A 101 -12.26 13.89 6.14
N GLN A 102 -13.34 14.47 5.70
CA GLN A 102 -14.65 13.85 5.68
C GLN A 102 -14.71 12.76 4.58
N PHE A 103 -13.96 11.69 4.72
CA PHE A 103 -14.00 10.60 3.74
C PHE A 103 -15.12 9.61 4.04
N VAL A 104 -16.31 10.04 3.73
CA VAL A 104 -17.47 9.16 3.69
C VAL A 104 -17.88 8.87 2.25
N ASN A 105 -17.03 9.16 1.29
CA ASN A 105 -17.33 9.05 -0.12
C ASN A 105 -16.25 8.22 -0.83
N ILE A 106 -16.68 7.13 -1.47
CA ILE A 106 -15.80 6.22 -2.22
C ILE A 106 -14.97 6.94 -3.30
N ASP A 107 -15.58 7.90 -4.01
CA ASP A 107 -14.89 8.62 -5.09
C ASP A 107 -13.82 9.56 -4.53
N ALA A 108 -14.07 10.19 -3.38
CA ALA A 108 -13.08 11.01 -2.70
C ALA A 108 -11.88 10.17 -2.21
N ILE A 109 -12.14 8.97 -1.68
CA ILE A 109 -11.08 8.02 -1.28
C ILE A 109 -10.25 7.63 -2.52
N LYS A 110 -10.91 7.22 -3.61
CA LYS A 110 -10.23 6.87 -4.85
C LYS A 110 -9.40 8.03 -5.40
N GLY A 111 -9.98 9.24 -5.44
CA GLY A 111 -9.27 10.43 -5.89
C GLY A 111 -8.01 10.72 -5.10
N THR A 112 -8.06 10.58 -3.78
CA THR A 112 -6.89 10.74 -2.90
C THR A 112 -5.84 9.66 -3.14
N VAL A 113 -6.26 8.41 -3.26
CA VAL A 113 -5.36 7.29 -3.56
C VAL A 113 -4.69 7.50 -4.91
N TYR A 114 -5.44 7.88 -5.92
CA TYR A 114 -4.89 8.11 -7.27
C TYR A 114 -3.89 9.26 -7.29
N GLY A 115 -4.21 10.38 -6.64
CA GLY A 115 -3.26 11.49 -6.50
C GLY A 115 -1.97 11.08 -5.78
N PHE A 116 -2.06 10.23 -4.76
CA PHE A 116 -0.89 9.70 -4.08
C PHE A 116 -0.06 8.79 -5.00
N LEU A 117 -0.70 7.90 -5.75
CA LEU A 117 -0.02 6.95 -6.64
C LEU A 117 0.65 7.64 -7.83
N GLU A 118 0.06 8.71 -8.37
CA GLU A 118 0.67 9.50 -9.46
C GLU A 118 2.02 10.09 -9.07
N GLY A 119 2.18 10.50 -7.81
CA GLY A 119 3.42 11.06 -7.28
C GLY A 119 4.43 10.02 -6.76
N ASN A 120 4.03 8.74 -6.64
CA ASN A 120 4.82 7.72 -5.96
C ASN A 120 4.76 6.40 -6.73
N LEU A 121 5.89 5.87 -7.12
CA LEU A 121 5.96 4.56 -7.75
C LEU A 121 6.26 3.46 -6.72
N ARG A 122 5.76 2.24 -6.87
CA ARG A 122 5.91 1.10 -5.95
C ARG A 122 5.49 1.44 -4.53
N ALA A 123 4.43 2.22 -4.47
CA ALA A 123 3.83 2.68 -3.23
C ALA A 123 3.12 1.54 -2.48
N VAL A 124 2.89 1.77 -1.21
CA VAL A 124 2.07 0.92 -0.36
C VAL A 124 0.85 1.71 0.07
N LEU A 125 -0.32 1.16 -0.18
CA LEU A 125 -1.58 1.63 0.38
C LEU A 125 -2.05 0.63 1.43
N LEU A 126 -2.33 1.09 2.63
CA LEU A 126 -3.03 0.33 3.66
C LEU A 126 -4.43 0.90 3.86
N LEU A 127 -5.43 0.06 3.64
CA LEU A 127 -6.84 0.38 3.91
C LEU A 127 -7.33 -0.36 5.14
N ASP A 128 -7.94 0.36 6.05
CA ASP A 128 -8.60 -0.15 7.26
C ASP A 128 -9.97 0.49 7.42
N GLY A 129 -10.91 -0.19 8.07
CA GLY A 129 -12.27 0.31 8.29
C GLY A 129 -13.19 0.14 7.09
N LEU A 130 -13.01 -0.89 6.29
CA LEU A 130 -13.89 -1.19 5.16
C LEU A 130 -15.32 -1.46 5.59
N GLU A 131 -15.54 -2.11 6.74
CA GLU A 131 -16.85 -2.35 7.34
C GLU A 131 -17.56 -1.03 7.72
N TYR A 132 -16.79 -0.04 8.20
CA TYR A 132 -17.33 1.31 8.44
C TYR A 132 -17.77 1.97 7.13
N LEU A 133 -16.95 1.88 6.09
CA LEU A 133 -17.30 2.39 4.76
C LEU A 133 -18.51 1.66 4.19
N ALA A 134 -18.60 0.35 4.37
CA ALA A 134 -19.73 -0.45 3.90
C ALA A 134 -21.05 -0.06 4.58
N ASN A 135 -21.02 0.31 5.87
CA ASN A 135 -22.19 0.79 6.58
C ASN A 135 -22.69 2.15 6.07
N ILE A 136 -21.79 2.97 5.53
CA ILE A 136 -22.14 4.32 5.04
C ILE A 136 -22.44 4.33 3.55
N CYS A 137 -21.58 3.71 2.76
CA CYS A 137 -21.62 3.77 1.30
C CYS A 137 -22.30 2.53 0.67
N GLY A 138 -22.55 1.50 1.47
CA GLY A 138 -23.03 0.20 1.02
C GLY A 138 -21.87 -0.77 0.72
N VAL A 139 -22.16 -2.06 0.90
CA VAL A 139 -21.16 -3.15 0.74
C VAL A 139 -20.64 -3.25 -0.69
N LYS A 140 -21.55 -3.21 -1.68
CA LYS A 140 -21.18 -3.38 -3.08
C LYS A 140 -20.19 -2.32 -3.57
N PRO A 141 -20.39 -1.00 -3.35
CA PRO A 141 -19.42 0.02 -3.73
C PRO A 141 -18.05 -0.16 -3.09
N VAL A 142 -17.99 -0.62 -1.83
CA VAL A 142 -16.73 -0.88 -1.14
C VAL A 142 -15.97 -2.05 -1.76
N ILE A 143 -16.65 -3.15 -2.07
CA ILE A 143 -16.03 -4.31 -2.73
C ILE A 143 -15.55 -3.94 -4.15
N GLU A 144 -16.32 -3.15 -4.88
CA GLU A 144 -15.94 -2.65 -6.21
C GLU A 144 -14.71 -1.74 -6.13
N MET A 145 -14.65 -0.84 -5.15
CA MET A 145 -13.48 0.00 -4.89
C MET A 145 -12.22 -0.85 -4.61
N VAL A 146 -12.32 -1.84 -3.74
CA VAL A 146 -11.19 -2.74 -3.41
C VAL A 146 -10.69 -3.46 -4.66
N ARG A 147 -11.61 -3.92 -5.50
CA ARG A 147 -11.26 -4.61 -6.76
C ARG A 147 -10.56 -3.66 -7.72
N GLU A 148 -11.12 -2.48 -7.95
CA GLU A 148 -10.57 -1.47 -8.86
C GLU A 148 -9.19 -1.01 -8.42
N LEU A 149 -9.01 -0.69 -7.13
CA LEU A 149 -7.71 -0.32 -6.56
C LEU A 149 -6.72 -1.50 -6.67
N GLY A 150 -7.17 -2.72 -6.39
CA GLY A 150 -6.34 -3.91 -6.51
C GLY A 150 -5.84 -4.16 -7.93
N ASP A 151 -6.69 -3.96 -8.93
CA ASP A 151 -6.32 -4.12 -10.34
C ASP A 151 -5.30 -3.05 -10.75
N ARG A 152 -5.50 -1.81 -10.35
CA ARG A 152 -4.54 -0.73 -10.60
C ARG A 152 -3.20 -0.99 -9.93
N MET A 153 -3.20 -1.39 -8.65
CA MET A 153 -1.98 -1.70 -7.90
C MET A 153 -1.16 -2.82 -8.56
N ARG A 154 -1.84 -3.87 -9.07
CA ARG A 154 -1.15 -4.95 -9.78
C ARG A 154 -0.52 -4.47 -11.07
N PHE A 155 -1.19 -3.59 -11.80
CA PHE A 155 -0.71 -3.05 -13.06
C PHE A 155 0.49 -2.11 -12.88
N GLU A 156 0.49 -1.29 -11.81
CA GLU A 156 1.52 -0.28 -11.55
C GLU A 156 2.65 -0.76 -10.62
N ASP A 157 2.69 -2.05 -10.28
CA ASP A 157 3.66 -2.62 -9.35
C ASP A 157 3.60 -2.04 -7.92
N ASP A 158 2.46 -1.47 -7.53
CA ASP A 158 2.18 -0.98 -6.19
C ASP A 158 1.68 -2.12 -5.27
N CYS A 159 1.55 -1.87 -3.98
CA CYS A 159 1.08 -2.84 -3.01
C CYS A 159 -0.16 -2.34 -2.27
N LEU A 160 -1.23 -3.15 -2.27
CA LEU A 160 -2.43 -2.91 -1.49
C LEU A 160 -2.50 -3.89 -0.31
N LEU A 161 -2.52 -3.34 0.88
CA LEU A 161 -2.75 -4.06 2.13
C LEU A 161 -4.11 -3.68 2.70
N ILE A 162 -4.87 -4.65 3.16
CA ILE A 162 -6.21 -4.45 3.72
C ILE A 162 -6.27 -5.05 5.11
N SER A 163 -6.59 -4.22 6.11
CA SER A 163 -7.03 -4.67 7.42
C SER A 163 -8.51 -4.99 7.33
N CYS A 164 -8.88 -6.25 7.52
CA CYS A 164 -10.26 -6.70 7.36
C CYS A 164 -10.58 -7.84 8.32
N ASP A 165 -11.51 -7.60 9.23
CA ASP A 165 -12.10 -8.66 10.06
C ASP A 165 -13.17 -9.38 9.25
N LYS A 166 -12.91 -10.64 8.93
CA LYS A 166 -13.84 -11.50 8.16
C LYS A 166 -15.17 -11.70 8.85
N SER A 167 -15.23 -11.60 10.17
CA SER A 167 -16.45 -11.80 10.96
C SER A 167 -17.47 -10.67 10.79
N ALA A 168 -17.02 -9.50 10.33
CA ALA A 168 -17.86 -8.33 10.06
C ALA A 168 -18.68 -8.44 8.77
N TRP A 169 -18.42 -9.47 7.93
CA TRP A 169 -19.00 -9.64 6.62
C TRP A 169 -19.80 -10.94 6.51
N SER A 170 -20.85 -10.94 5.70
CA SER A 170 -21.51 -12.19 5.35
C SER A 170 -20.55 -13.12 4.60
N LYS A 171 -20.84 -14.43 4.57
CA LYS A 171 -20.00 -15.41 3.85
C LYS A 171 -19.78 -15.06 2.38
N SER A 172 -20.80 -14.53 1.72
CA SER A 172 -20.71 -14.13 0.31
C SER A 172 -19.83 -12.90 0.11
N GLU A 173 -19.98 -11.90 0.95
CA GLU A 173 -19.21 -10.65 0.91
C GLU A 173 -17.74 -10.91 1.25
N SER A 174 -17.50 -11.69 2.32
CA SER A 174 -16.14 -12.12 2.68
C SER A 174 -15.46 -12.87 1.54
N ALA A 175 -16.19 -13.78 0.85
CA ALA A 175 -15.64 -14.49 -0.30
C ALA A 175 -15.28 -13.55 -1.47
N GLN A 176 -16.08 -12.49 -1.69
CA GLN A 176 -15.79 -11.50 -2.72
C GLN A 176 -14.57 -10.64 -2.36
N LEU A 177 -14.47 -10.20 -1.10
CA LEU A 177 -13.30 -9.45 -0.60
C LEU A 177 -12.02 -10.29 -0.69
N MET A 178 -12.08 -11.58 -0.29
CA MET A 178 -10.92 -12.48 -0.36
C MET A 178 -10.48 -12.79 -1.80
N ARG A 179 -11.37 -12.72 -2.77
CA ARG A 179 -11.00 -12.80 -4.19
C ARG A 179 -10.30 -11.53 -4.67
N ALA A 180 -10.75 -10.36 -4.21
CA ALA A 180 -10.13 -9.09 -4.56
C ALA A 180 -8.78 -8.89 -3.84
N ALA A 181 -8.71 -9.27 -2.57
CA ALA A 181 -7.55 -9.16 -1.70
C ALA A 181 -7.33 -10.48 -0.94
N PRO A 182 -6.57 -11.43 -1.49
CA PRO A 182 -6.28 -12.71 -0.87
C PRO A 182 -5.65 -12.56 0.52
N HIS A 183 -5.97 -13.49 1.41
CA HIS A 183 -5.43 -13.51 2.75
C HIS A 183 -3.92 -13.72 2.74
N LEU A 184 -3.20 -12.89 3.49
CA LEU A 184 -1.78 -13.06 3.77
C LEU A 184 -1.63 -13.70 5.15
N GLU A 185 -0.98 -14.86 5.19
CA GLU A 185 -0.79 -15.60 6.42
C GLU A 185 0.02 -14.81 7.44
N SER A 186 -0.41 -14.83 8.71
CA SER A 186 0.26 -14.11 9.78
C SER A 186 1.71 -14.58 10.01
N SER A 187 2.00 -15.84 9.71
CA SER A 187 3.37 -16.39 9.74
C SER A 187 4.30 -15.69 8.74
N VAL A 188 3.79 -15.35 7.56
CA VAL A 188 4.52 -14.61 6.53
C VAL A 188 4.80 -13.18 6.99
N ILE A 189 3.79 -12.52 7.58
CA ILE A 189 3.95 -11.17 8.13
C ILE A 189 4.95 -11.17 9.30
N SER A 190 4.87 -12.17 10.18
CA SER A 190 5.82 -12.31 11.31
C SER A 190 7.25 -12.46 10.83
N ALA A 191 7.49 -13.27 9.81
CA ALA A 191 8.83 -13.46 9.26
C ALA A 191 9.40 -12.14 8.70
N TRP A 192 8.56 -11.31 8.12
CA TRP A 192 8.94 -9.97 7.65
C TRP A 192 9.23 -8.96 8.79
N ASN A 193 8.52 -9.11 9.92
CA ASN A 193 8.66 -8.20 11.05
C ASN A 193 9.84 -8.55 11.97
N THR A 194 10.42 -9.75 11.83
CA THR A 194 11.53 -10.23 12.66
C THR A 194 12.90 -10.07 12.01
N ASP A 195 12.96 -9.69 10.75
CA ASP A 195 14.22 -9.42 10.06
C ASP A 195 14.69 -7.98 10.36
N PRO A 196 15.87 -7.79 10.98
CA PRO A 196 16.37 -6.49 11.41
C PRO A 196 16.85 -5.62 10.26
#